data_dcf6beae30d04cc6f0ae26a34b986a91
#
_entry.id   dcf6beae30d04cc6f0ae26a34b986a91
#
_cell.length_a   1.000
_cell.length_b   1.000
_cell.length_c   1.000
_cell.angle_alpha   90.00
_cell.angle_beta   90.00
_cell.angle_gamma   90.00
#
_symmetry.space_group_name_H-M   'P 1'
#
loop_
_entity.id
_entity.type
_entity.pdbx_description
1 polymer ?
#
loop_
_entity_poly.entity_id
_entity_poly.type
_entity_poly.pdbx_seq_one_letter_code
_entity_poly.pdbx_strand_id
1 'polypeptide(L)'
;MGTALALRGTPYRNGGADPNGFDCSGFTQFVFAQYGLSLPREVREQYRVGKSVKPRDLAPGDVVFFTTTAPGPSHVAIAIGGDQFVHAPSSTGVVRVEHLSSSYWSPRYLGARRLN
;
A
#
# COMPACT_ATOMS: atom_id res chain seq x y z
N MET A 1 10.54 -5.74 4.03
CA MET A 1 9.86 -5.51 2.73
C MET A 1 10.84 -5.19 1.60
N GLY A 2 11.88 -6.02 1.48
CA GLY A 2 12.90 -5.83 0.45
C GLY A 2 12.35 -5.86 -0.97
N THR A 3 11.40 -6.76 -1.25
CA THR A 3 10.78 -6.85 -2.58
C THR A 3 10.07 -5.54 -2.95
N ALA A 4 9.31 -4.97 -2.01
CA ALA A 4 8.59 -3.71 -2.25
C ALA A 4 9.56 -2.57 -2.54
N LEU A 5 10.64 -2.46 -1.77
CA LEU A 5 11.63 -1.42 -1.95
C LEU A 5 12.41 -1.58 -3.26
N ALA A 6 12.65 -2.82 -3.68
CA ALA A 6 13.34 -3.10 -4.94
C ALA A 6 12.52 -2.65 -6.17
N LEU A 7 11.22 -2.47 -6.00
CA LEU A 7 10.33 -2.06 -7.09
C LEU A 7 10.18 -0.54 -7.21
N ARG A 8 10.87 0.24 -6.39
CA ARG A 8 10.84 1.71 -6.50
C ARG A 8 11.23 2.13 -7.92
N GLY A 9 10.53 3.13 -8.44
CA GLY A 9 10.74 3.61 -9.80
C GLY A 9 9.91 2.91 -10.85
N THR A 10 9.24 1.79 -10.53
CA THR A 10 8.34 1.12 -11.47
C THR A 10 7.17 2.06 -11.78
N PRO A 11 6.79 2.21 -13.06
CA PRO A 11 5.74 3.16 -13.43
C PRO A 11 4.36 2.76 -12.91
N TYR A 12 3.54 3.78 -12.64
CA TYR A 12 2.13 3.57 -12.37
C TYR A 12 1.42 3.19 -13.66
N ARG A 13 0.49 2.24 -13.57
CA ARG A 13 -0.29 1.81 -14.72
C ARG A 13 -1.68 1.39 -14.26
N ASN A 14 -2.72 2.01 -14.79
CA ASN A 14 -4.10 1.63 -14.48
C ASN A 14 -4.33 0.15 -14.72
N GLY A 15 -4.84 -0.55 -13.72
CA GLY A 15 -5.06 -1.99 -13.81
C GLY A 15 -3.79 -2.84 -13.77
N GLY A 16 -2.62 -2.23 -13.53
CA GLY A 16 -1.35 -2.94 -13.52
C GLY A 16 -1.11 -3.73 -12.25
N ALA A 17 -0.53 -4.93 -12.41
CA ALA A 17 -0.23 -5.81 -11.29
C ALA A 17 1.05 -6.61 -11.54
N ASP A 18 1.98 -6.09 -12.34
CA ASP A 18 3.26 -6.73 -12.63
C ASP A 18 4.36 -5.67 -12.77
N PRO A 19 5.65 -6.07 -12.86
CA PRO A 19 6.75 -5.11 -12.90
C PRO A 19 6.81 -4.18 -14.12
N ASN A 20 5.93 -4.35 -15.11
CA ASN A 20 5.79 -3.39 -16.20
C ASN A 20 4.98 -2.17 -15.79
N GLY A 21 4.27 -2.25 -14.69
CA GLY A 21 3.52 -1.15 -14.12
C GLY A 21 2.50 -1.64 -13.12
N PHE A 22 2.27 -0.85 -12.07
CA PHE A 22 1.33 -1.19 -11.00
C PHE A 22 0.32 -0.07 -10.77
N ASP A 23 -0.92 -0.44 -10.45
CA ASP A 23 -1.76 0.47 -9.68
C ASP A 23 -1.53 0.19 -8.18
N CYS A 24 -2.20 0.92 -7.28
CA CYS A 24 -1.90 0.82 -5.85
C CYS A 24 -2.16 -0.58 -5.28
N SER A 25 -3.31 -1.16 -5.59
CA SER A 25 -3.66 -2.49 -5.08
C SER A 25 -2.97 -3.62 -5.83
N GLY A 26 -2.63 -3.41 -7.10
CA GLY A 26 -1.82 -4.34 -7.86
C GLY A 26 -0.41 -4.45 -7.33
N PHE A 27 0.16 -3.33 -6.87
CA PHE A 27 1.46 -3.32 -6.23
C PHE A 27 1.46 -4.16 -4.94
N THR A 28 0.51 -3.90 -4.04
CA THR A 28 0.43 -4.67 -2.79
C THR A 28 0.14 -6.14 -3.06
N GLN A 29 -0.75 -6.44 -4.00
CA GLN A 29 -1.04 -7.83 -4.35
C GLN A 29 0.21 -8.55 -4.86
N PHE A 30 0.97 -7.92 -5.76
CA PHE A 30 2.18 -8.52 -6.31
C PHE A 30 3.24 -8.76 -5.23
N VAL A 31 3.48 -7.77 -4.37
CA VAL A 31 4.49 -7.87 -3.33
C VAL A 31 4.18 -9.02 -2.37
N PHE A 32 2.93 -9.09 -1.88
CA PHE A 32 2.58 -10.14 -0.93
C PHE A 32 2.56 -11.52 -1.57
N ALA A 33 2.26 -11.62 -2.86
CA ALA A 33 2.35 -12.90 -3.57
C ALA A 33 3.78 -13.45 -3.56
N GLN A 34 4.79 -12.58 -3.59
CA GLN A 34 6.19 -13.00 -3.51
C GLN A 34 6.54 -13.61 -2.15
N TYR A 35 5.76 -13.33 -1.13
CA TYR A 35 5.92 -13.90 0.22
C TYR A 35 4.93 -15.03 0.48
N GLY A 36 4.23 -15.51 -0.55
CA GLY A 36 3.29 -16.61 -0.41
C GLY A 36 1.93 -16.23 0.15
N LEU A 37 1.61 -14.92 0.17
CA LEU A 37 0.33 -14.43 0.69
C LEU A 37 -0.54 -13.94 -0.46
N SER A 38 -1.76 -14.48 -0.52
CA SER A 38 -2.72 -14.13 -1.57
C SER A 38 -3.62 -12.99 -1.09
N LEU A 39 -3.55 -11.83 -1.75
CA LEU A 39 -4.41 -10.68 -1.48
C LEU A 39 -5.48 -10.54 -2.56
N PRO A 40 -6.68 -10.08 -2.19
CA PRO A 40 -7.67 -9.68 -3.20
C PRO A 40 -7.12 -8.57 -4.09
N ARG A 41 -7.71 -8.42 -5.28
CA ARG A 41 -7.23 -7.46 -6.27
C ARG A 41 -7.57 -6.01 -5.94
N GLU A 42 -8.72 -5.76 -5.30
CA GLU A 42 -9.25 -4.42 -5.09
C GLU A 42 -8.93 -3.88 -3.70
N VAL A 43 -8.74 -2.56 -3.60
CA VAL A 43 -8.42 -1.88 -2.33
C VAL A 43 -9.45 -2.20 -1.26
N ARG A 44 -10.74 -2.09 -1.58
CA ARG A 44 -11.81 -2.32 -0.61
C ARG A 44 -11.80 -3.74 -0.05
N GLU A 45 -11.46 -4.71 -0.87
CA GLU A 45 -11.38 -6.10 -0.46
C GLU A 45 -10.13 -6.38 0.36
N GLN A 46 -9.01 -5.75 0.01
CA GLN A 46 -7.79 -5.85 0.80
C GLN A 46 -7.99 -5.28 2.21
N TYR A 47 -8.84 -4.27 2.35
CA TYR A 47 -9.16 -3.67 3.63
C TYR A 47 -9.93 -4.61 4.57
N ARG A 48 -10.45 -5.71 4.05
CA ARG A 48 -11.26 -6.68 4.81
C ARG A 48 -10.49 -7.91 5.25
N VAL A 49 -9.24 -8.06 4.84
CA VAL A 49 -8.45 -9.25 5.19
C VAL A 49 -7.50 -8.95 6.35
N GLY A 50 -7.08 -10.00 7.05
CA GLY A 50 -6.15 -9.87 8.14
C GLY A 50 -6.76 -9.24 9.38
N LYS A 51 -5.90 -8.76 10.27
CA LYS A 51 -6.30 -8.15 11.53
C LYS A 51 -6.12 -6.64 11.48
N SER A 52 -7.05 -5.91 12.08
CA SER A 52 -6.93 -4.46 12.25
C SER A 52 -5.73 -4.13 13.13
N VAL A 53 -4.97 -3.10 12.76
CA VAL A 53 -3.80 -2.64 13.50
C VAL A 53 -3.99 -1.18 13.86
N LYS A 54 -3.78 -0.85 15.14
CA LYS A 54 -3.85 0.54 15.61
C LYS A 54 -2.61 1.30 15.12
N PRO A 55 -2.71 2.62 14.89
CA PRO A 55 -1.56 3.39 14.41
C PRO A 55 -0.31 3.24 15.25
N ARG A 56 -0.45 3.17 16.58
CA ARG A 56 0.70 3.02 17.49
C ARG A 56 1.37 1.65 17.41
N ASP A 57 0.67 0.65 16.86
CA ASP A 57 1.18 -0.72 16.76
C ASP A 57 1.67 -1.04 15.35
N LEU A 58 1.70 -0.05 14.48
CA LEU A 58 2.09 -0.22 13.08
C LEU A 58 3.52 -0.75 12.98
N ALA A 59 3.72 -1.78 12.16
CA ALA A 59 5.00 -2.44 11.98
C ALA A 59 5.31 -2.62 10.49
N PRO A 60 6.59 -2.80 10.12
CA PRO A 60 6.94 -3.08 8.73
C PRO A 60 6.18 -4.29 8.21
N GLY A 61 5.64 -4.17 6.99
CA GLY A 61 4.84 -5.21 6.37
C GLY A 61 3.34 -5.08 6.59
N ASP A 62 2.91 -4.18 7.46
CA ASP A 62 1.48 -3.90 7.59
C ASP A 62 0.98 -3.15 6.36
N VAL A 63 -0.25 -3.42 5.97
CA VAL A 63 -0.88 -2.74 4.84
C VAL A 63 -1.66 -1.56 5.37
N VAL A 64 -1.39 -0.35 4.85
CA VAL A 64 -2.03 0.88 5.30
C VAL A 64 -2.96 1.41 4.22
N PHE A 65 -4.08 2.00 4.66
CA PHE A 65 -5.16 2.41 3.77
C PHE A 65 -5.49 3.88 3.96
N PHE A 66 -5.84 4.53 2.85
CA PHE A 66 -6.14 5.95 2.81
C PHE A 66 -7.43 6.21 2.04
N THR A 67 -8.09 7.32 2.36
CA THR A 67 -9.19 7.85 1.56
C THR A 67 -8.64 8.97 0.68
N THR A 68 -8.65 8.78 -0.64
CA THR A 68 -8.12 9.76 -1.59
C THR A 68 -9.15 10.19 -2.62
N THR A 69 -9.47 9.35 -3.60
CA THR A 69 -10.31 9.70 -4.74
C THR A 69 -11.78 9.35 -4.55
N ALA A 70 -12.09 8.49 -3.58
CA ALA A 70 -13.46 8.03 -3.32
C ALA A 70 -13.64 7.83 -1.82
N PRO A 71 -14.89 7.86 -1.31
CA PRO A 71 -15.16 7.57 0.11
C PRO A 71 -14.71 6.17 0.49
N GLY A 72 -14.27 6.00 1.74
CA GLY A 72 -13.77 4.74 2.25
C GLY A 72 -12.37 4.44 1.75
N PRO A 73 -11.91 3.17 1.82
CA PRO A 73 -10.56 2.83 1.38
C PRO A 73 -10.46 2.93 -0.14
N SER A 74 -9.68 3.87 -0.62
CA SER A 74 -9.47 4.09 -2.05
C SER A 74 -8.01 4.05 -2.46
N HIS A 75 -7.06 4.05 -1.50
CA HIS A 75 -5.64 3.91 -1.75
C HIS A 75 -5.01 3.00 -0.71
N VAL A 76 -3.98 2.27 -1.10
CA VAL A 76 -3.31 1.29 -0.25
C VAL A 76 -1.80 1.38 -0.42
N ALA A 77 -1.08 1.10 0.68
CA ALA A 77 0.38 1.16 0.73
C ALA A 77 0.90 0.10 1.71
N ILE A 78 2.22 -0.06 1.76
CA ILE A 78 2.88 -1.00 2.67
C ILE A 78 3.79 -0.22 3.61
N ALA A 79 3.55 -0.35 4.91
CA ALA A 79 4.42 0.25 5.93
C ALA A 79 5.79 -0.43 5.90
N ILE A 80 6.85 0.37 6.02
CA ILE A 80 8.23 -0.14 5.99
C ILE A 80 9.01 0.20 7.26
N GLY A 81 8.35 0.79 8.24
CA GLY A 81 8.96 1.13 9.52
C GLY A 81 9.13 2.63 9.69
N GLY A 82 9.22 3.03 10.96
CA GLY A 82 9.22 4.44 11.29
C GLY A 82 7.95 5.09 10.79
N ASP A 83 8.11 6.23 10.14
CA ASP A 83 6.99 7.01 9.60
C ASP A 83 6.79 6.76 8.10
N GLN A 84 7.42 5.73 7.54
CA GLN A 84 7.51 5.57 6.09
C GLN A 84 6.63 4.45 5.56
N PHE A 85 6.16 4.62 4.32
CA PHE A 85 5.47 3.59 3.56
C PHE A 85 5.92 3.62 2.11
N VAL A 86 5.75 2.50 1.41
CA VAL A 86 6.03 2.38 -0.02
C VAL A 86 4.72 2.07 -0.74
N HIS A 87 4.50 2.70 -1.89
CA HIS A 87 3.26 2.55 -2.63
C HIS A 87 3.42 2.91 -4.10
N ALA A 88 2.36 2.65 -4.88
CA ALA A 88 2.27 3.03 -6.29
C ALA A 88 1.21 4.12 -6.44
N PRO A 89 1.58 5.41 -6.30
CA PRO A 89 0.62 6.51 -6.42
C PRO A 89 0.45 6.95 -7.87
N SER A 90 -0.79 7.26 -8.26
CA SER A 90 -1.08 7.74 -9.60
C SER A 90 -0.52 9.14 -9.84
N SER A 91 -0.49 9.97 -8.81
CA SER A 91 -0.11 11.38 -8.94
C SER A 91 1.36 11.59 -9.31
N THR A 92 2.27 10.74 -8.81
CA THR A 92 3.70 10.84 -9.11
C THR A 92 4.15 9.91 -10.22
N GLY A 93 3.33 8.94 -10.57
CA GLY A 93 3.57 8.04 -11.69
C GLY A 93 4.58 6.92 -11.46
N VAL A 94 5.16 6.79 -10.27
CA VAL A 94 6.13 5.72 -9.96
C VAL A 94 5.97 5.21 -8.54
N VAL A 95 6.38 3.96 -8.32
CA VAL A 95 6.50 3.38 -6.97
C VAL A 95 7.55 4.18 -6.19
N ARG A 96 7.18 4.62 -4.99
CA ARG A 96 8.06 5.46 -4.17
C ARG A 96 7.74 5.34 -2.68
N VAL A 97 8.69 5.79 -1.86
CA VAL A 97 8.53 5.89 -0.42
C VAL A 97 8.02 7.29 -0.07
N GLU A 98 7.06 7.35 0.85
CA GLU A 98 6.55 8.62 1.40
C GLU A 98 6.34 8.47 2.90
N HIS A 99 5.90 9.55 3.57
CA HIS A 99 5.77 9.60 5.02
C HIS A 99 4.31 9.67 5.46
N LEU A 100 3.97 8.90 6.49
CA LEU A 100 2.62 8.91 7.07
C LEU A 100 2.29 10.27 7.69
N SER A 101 3.29 10.97 8.22
CA SER A 101 3.11 12.27 8.87
C SER A 101 2.99 13.43 7.87
N SER A 102 3.14 13.20 6.57
CA SER A 102 3.05 14.27 5.59
C SER A 102 1.69 14.96 5.65
N SER A 103 1.65 16.24 5.28
CA SER A 103 0.41 17.02 5.29
C SER A 103 -0.64 16.48 4.33
N TYR A 104 -0.22 15.79 3.29
CA TYR A 104 -1.15 15.14 2.35
C TYR A 104 -1.72 13.85 2.91
N TRP A 105 -0.87 12.94 3.42
CA TRP A 105 -1.28 11.59 3.80
C TRP A 105 -1.90 11.48 5.18
N SER A 106 -1.41 12.27 6.14
CA SER A 106 -1.87 12.18 7.52
C SER A 106 -3.39 12.36 7.66
N PRO A 107 -4.02 13.39 7.07
CA PRO A 107 -5.48 13.53 7.20
C PRO A 107 -6.28 12.50 6.40
N ARG A 108 -5.63 11.78 5.50
CA ARG A 108 -6.29 10.76 4.66
C ARG A 108 -6.15 9.35 5.18
N TYR A 109 -5.36 9.14 6.22
CA TYR A 109 -5.15 7.83 6.82
C TYR A 109 -6.47 7.25 7.33
N LEU A 110 -6.77 6.01 6.95
CA LEU A 110 -8.01 5.34 7.31
C LEU A 110 -7.78 4.20 8.30
N GLY A 111 -6.78 3.38 8.11
CA GLY A 111 -6.51 2.24 8.97
C GLY A 111 -5.43 1.35 8.40
N ALA A 112 -5.15 0.25 9.09
CA ALA A 112 -4.14 -0.71 8.68
C ALA A 112 -4.56 -2.14 8.98
N ARG A 113 -3.98 -3.08 8.24
CA ARG A 113 -4.23 -4.52 8.37
C ARG A 113 -2.91 -5.27 8.43
N ARG A 114 -2.88 -6.33 9.25
CA ARG A 114 -1.75 -7.25 9.33
C ARG A 114 -2.20 -8.60 8.83
N LEU A 115 -1.46 -9.16 7.86
CA LEU A 115 -1.91 -10.31 7.09
C LEU A 115 -1.43 -11.67 7.62
N ASN A 116 -0.57 -11.69 8.60
CA ASN A 116 -0.06 -12.95 9.15
C ASN A 116 -0.44 -13.13 10.61
#